data_b5a91bc5ae9c05aedef6c54d93db584a
#
_entry.id   b5a91bc5ae9c05aedef6c54d93db584a
#
_cell.length_a   1.000
_cell.length_b   1.000
_cell.length_c   1.000
_cell.angle_alpha   90.00
_cell.angle_beta   90.00
_cell.angle_gamma   90.00
#
_symmetry.space_group_name_H-M   'P 1'
#
loop_
_entity.id
_entity.type
_entity.pdbx_description
1 polymer ?
#
loop_
_entity_poly.entity_id
_entity_poly.type
_entity_poly.pdbx_seq_one_letter_code
_entity_poly.pdbx_strand_id
1 'polypeptide(L)'
;MSTNEPLPVANVRSRTFYVACTRARCWHCGLSTCVLGLALPHGHEILDEDAQADADERDGAAPQVWQRVDTHAFIFYVAHLPEHVQRRLNQLSPLFRLALSPATLNSYWANHCEHCKSLLDDHELHCEPGGAFMPSSEGAAVGIQLVHVQAPFQAAAAGHAFEPEFFGFMPKS
;
A
#
# COMPACT_ATOMS: atom_id res chain seq x y z
N MET A 1 0.98 -27.24 -13.37
CA MET A 1 -0.09 -27.40 -12.36
C MET A 1 -0.42 -26.00 -11.84
N SER A 2 -1.55 -25.47 -12.25
CA SER A 2 -2.05 -24.21 -11.68
C SER A 2 -2.52 -24.51 -10.27
N THR A 3 -1.73 -24.14 -9.27
CA THR A 3 -2.21 -24.10 -7.90
C THR A 3 -3.26 -22.99 -7.86
N ASN A 4 -4.50 -23.37 -7.81
CA ASN A 4 -5.64 -22.46 -7.63
C ASN A 4 -5.66 -22.05 -6.14
N GLU A 5 -4.62 -21.31 -5.71
CA GLU A 5 -4.66 -20.67 -4.40
C GLU A 5 -5.75 -19.61 -4.41
N PRO A 6 -6.64 -19.60 -3.40
CA PRO A 6 -7.65 -18.58 -3.32
C PRO A 6 -6.99 -17.20 -3.24
N LEU A 7 -7.57 -16.23 -3.94
CA LEU A 7 -7.08 -14.84 -3.87
C LEU A 7 -7.16 -14.35 -2.42
N PRO A 8 -6.16 -13.56 -1.98
CA PRO A 8 -6.20 -12.96 -0.65
C PRO A 8 -7.48 -12.14 -0.46
N VAL A 9 -8.10 -12.31 0.70
CA VAL A 9 -9.32 -11.58 1.03
C VAL A 9 -9.00 -10.12 1.27
N ALA A 10 -9.76 -9.22 0.66
CA ALA A 10 -9.63 -7.79 0.89
C ALA A 10 -9.92 -7.45 2.36
N ASN A 11 -9.00 -6.74 3.01
CA ASN A 11 -9.09 -6.32 4.40
C ASN A 11 -9.11 -4.80 4.59
N VAL A 12 -9.06 -4.05 3.50
CA VAL A 12 -9.18 -2.60 3.48
C VAL A 12 -9.99 -2.16 2.28
N ARG A 13 -10.82 -1.13 2.46
CA ARG A 13 -11.61 -0.53 1.37
C ARG A 13 -11.83 0.97 1.58
N SER A 14 -12.06 1.67 0.47
CA SER A 14 -12.35 3.10 0.47
C SER A 14 -13.10 3.50 -0.80
N ARG A 15 -13.78 4.64 -0.77
CA ARG A 15 -14.44 5.22 -1.95
C ARG A 15 -13.46 5.86 -2.92
N THR A 16 -12.34 6.33 -2.40
CA THR A 16 -11.25 6.96 -3.16
C THR A 16 -9.93 6.57 -2.54
N PHE A 17 -8.83 6.84 -3.21
CA PHE A 17 -7.50 6.59 -2.67
C PHE A 17 -6.48 7.57 -3.24
N TYR A 18 -5.28 7.55 -2.70
CA TYR A 18 -4.15 8.31 -3.22
C TYR A 18 -3.07 7.34 -3.71
N VAL A 19 -2.46 7.71 -4.83
CA VAL A 19 -1.17 7.15 -5.22
C VAL A 19 -0.10 8.16 -4.80
N ALA A 20 0.75 7.78 -3.88
CA ALA A 20 1.87 8.59 -3.45
C ALA A 20 3.05 8.34 -4.39
N CYS A 21 3.63 9.40 -4.91
CA CYS A 21 4.77 9.36 -5.82
C CYS A 21 5.93 10.15 -5.21
N THR A 22 7.09 9.54 -5.12
CA THR A 22 8.31 10.21 -4.67
C THR A 22 9.54 9.52 -5.24
N ARG A 23 10.72 9.91 -4.80
CA ARG A 23 11.97 9.28 -5.18
C ARG A 23 12.67 8.67 -3.96
N ALA A 24 13.27 7.53 -4.17
CA ALA A 24 14.08 6.84 -3.18
C ALA A 24 15.46 6.51 -3.75
N ARG A 25 16.40 6.25 -2.88
CA ARG A 25 17.72 5.76 -3.28
C ARG A 25 17.68 4.24 -3.34
N CYS A 26 18.07 3.67 -4.47
CA CYS A 26 18.15 2.21 -4.61
C CYS A 26 19.27 1.66 -3.74
N TRP A 27 18.96 0.68 -2.90
CA TRP A 27 19.92 0.01 -2.04
C TRP A 27 21.01 -0.74 -2.81
N HIS A 28 20.70 -1.21 -4.03
CA HIS A 28 21.62 -2.01 -4.84
C HIS A 28 22.56 -1.16 -5.70
N CYS A 29 22.01 -0.27 -6.53
CA CYS A 29 22.84 0.54 -7.45
C CYS A 29 23.14 1.96 -6.93
N GLY A 30 22.52 2.41 -5.85
CA GLY A 30 22.73 3.72 -5.25
C GLY A 30 22.11 4.90 -6.00
N LEU A 31 21.46 4.66 -7.14
CA LEU A 31 20.84 5.72 -7.94
C LEU A 31 19.45 6.07 -7.42
N SER A 32 19.03 7.32 -7.64
CA SER A 32 17.68 7.78 -7.32
C SER A 32 16.69 7.17 -8.30
N THR A 33 15.61 6.62 -7.77
CA THR A 33 14.55 5.98 -8.54
C THR A 33 13.17 6.43 -8.09
N CYS A 34 12.21 6.46 -9.01
CA CYS A 34 10.82 6.76 -8.69
C CYS A 34 10.18 5.57 -7.97
N VAL A 35 9.40 5.85 -6.92
CA VAL A 35 8.65 4.85 -6.16
C VAL A 35 7.20 5.29 -5.96
N LEU A 36 6.30 4.32 -5.95
CA LEU A 36 4.87 4.51 -5.68
C LEU A 36 4.50 3.90 -4.33
N GLY A 37 3.57 4.56 -3.64
CA GLY A 37 2.91 4.04 -2.45
C GLY A 37 1.40 4.22 -2.56
N LEU A 38 0.66 3.53 -1.73
CA LEU A 38 -0.80 3.64 -1.65
C LEU A 38 -1.19 4.26 -0.32
N ALA A 39 -2.01 5.29 -0.37
CA ALA A 39 -2.54 5.94 0.80
C ALA A 39 -4.06 6.06 0.74
N LEU A 40 -4.68 6.02 1.90
CA LEU A 40 -6.12 6.03 2.05
C LEU A 40 -6.58 7.31 2.75
N PRO A 41 -7.72 7.87 2.33
CA PRO A 41 -8.27 9.05 2.96
C PRO A 41 -8.84 8.72 4.34
N HIS A 42 -9.04 9.76 5.13
CA HIS A 42 -9.91 9.73 6.29
C HIS A 42 -11.27 9.11 5.95
N GLY A 43 -11.76 8.22 6.77
CA GLY A 43 -13.03 7.53 6.57
C GLY A 43 -12.97 6.25 5.75
N HIS A 44 -11.78 5.75 5.43
CA HIS A 44 -11.63 4.40 4.89
C HIS A 44 -12.01 3.34 5.94
N GLU A 45 -12.19 2.11 5.51
CA GLU A 45 -12.60 1.02 6.39
C GLU A 45 -11.60 -0.13 6.34
N ILE A 46 -11.38 -0.72 7.50
CA ILE A 46 -10.58 -1.94 7.67
C ILE A 46 -11.48 -3.07 8.16
N LEU A 47 -11.14 -4.31 7.78
CA LEU A 47 -11.84 -5.49 8.25
C LEU A 47 -11.48 -5.74 9.73
N ASP A 48 -12.49 -5.90 10.57
CA ASP A 48 -12.31 -6.27 11.97
C ASP A 48 -12.11 -7.80 12.06
N GLU A 49 -10.85 -8.21 12.12
CA GLU A 49 -10.48 -9.64 12.16
C GLU A 49 -10.88 -10.30 13.47
N ASP A 50 -10.89 -9.56 14.59
CA ASP A 50 -11.29 -10.09 15.90
C ASP A 50 -12.81 -10.38 15.92
N ALA A 51 -13.62 -9.47 15.42
CA ALA A 51 -15.06 -9.71 15.29
C ALA A 51 -15.38 -10.83 14.29
N GLN A 52 -14.55 -11.01 13.28
CA GLN A 52 -14.68 -12.11 12.31
C GLN A 52 -14.37 -13.47 12.98
N ALA A 53 -13.31 -13.56 13.77
CA ALA A 53 -12.90 -14.78 14.47
C ALA A 53 -13.97 -15.22 15.48
N ASP A 54 -14.54 -14.30 16.24
CA ASP A 54 -15.64 -14.57 17.20
C ASP A 54 -16.91 -15.08 16.52
N ALA A 55 -17.11 -14.73 15.26
CA ALA A 55 -18.26 -15.10 14.48
C ALA A 55 -18.09 -16.47 13.81
N ASP A 56 -16.87 -16.82 13.40
CA ASP A 56 -16.55 -18.11 12.79
C ASP A 56 -16.69 -19.29 13.79
N GLU A 57 -16.59 -19.01 15.11
CA GLU A 57 -16.86 -19.98 16.17
C GLU A 57 -18.37 -20.29 16.36
N ARG A 58 -19.27 -19.51 15.76
CA ARG A 58 -20.72 -19.58 15.95
C ARG A 58 -21.44 -20.04 14.67
N ASP A 59 -21.19 -21.22 14.18
CA ASP A 59 -21.96 -21.92 13.13
C ASP A 59 -22.63 -21.01 12.08
N GLY A 60 -21.93 -20.70 10.99
CA GLY A 60 -22.46 -20.01 9.82
C GLY A 60 -21.54 -18.91 9.30
N ALA A 61 -21.60 -18.63 7.98
CA ALA A 61 -20.87 -17.54 7.35
C ALA A 61 -21.25 -16.19 8.02
N ALA A 62 -20.40 -15.73 8.94
CA ALA A 62 -20.60 -14.47 9.62
C ALA A 62 -20.41 -13.30 8.64
N PRO A 63 -21.24 -12.24 8.72
CA PRO A 63 -21.03 -11.05 7.91
C PRO A 63 -19.69 -10.41 8.29
N GLN A 64 -18.94 -9.97 7.28
CA GLN A 64 -17.72 -9.21 7.49
C GLN A 64 -18.02 -7.91 8.24
N VAL A 65 -17.29 -7.67 9.33
CA VAL A 65 -17.43 -6.44 10.10
C VAL A 65 -16.34 -5.47 9.68
N TRP A 66 -16.74 -4.31 9.19
CA TRP A 66 -15.85 -3.25 8.75
C TRP A 66 -15.82 -2.11 9.76
N GLN A 67 -14.62 -1.73 10.16
CA GLN A 67 -14.39 -0.63 11.08
C GLN A 67 -13.92 0.60 10.31
N ARG A 68 -14.59 1.73 10.54
CA ARG A 68 -14.21 3.02 9.96
C ARG A 68 -12.96 3.57 10.67
N VAL A 69 -12.03 4.07 9.88
CA VAL A 69 -10.80 4.70 10.36
C VAL A 69 -10.88 6.21 10.07
N ASP A 70 -10.81 7.01 11.12
CA ASP A 70 -10.96 8.48 11.04
C ASP A 70 -9.63 9.23 10.85
N THR A 71 -8.62 8.55 10.32
CA THR A 71 -7.33 9.13 9.95
C THR A 71 -6.93 8.70 8.54
N HIS A 72 -5.96 9.40 7.93
CA HIS A 72 -5.27 8.90 6.75
C HIS A 72 -4.41 7.70 7.12
N ALA A 73 -4.09 6.87 6.13
CA ALA A 73 -3.16 5.75 6.33
C ALA A 73 -2.38 5.49 5.05
N PHE A 74 -1.11 5.10 5.18
CA PHE A 74 -0.41 4.35 4.14
C PHE A 74 -0.68 2.87 4.33
N ILE A 75 -0.80 2.14 3.22
CA ILE A 75 -0.84 0.68 3.22
C ILE A 75 0.33 0.14 2.43
N PHE A 76 0.84 -1.00 2.85
CA PHE A 76 2.00 -1.66 2.24
C PHE A 76 1.92 -3.17 2.40
N TYR A 77 2.82 -3.92 1.80
CA TYR A 77 2.70 -5.38 1.65
C TYR A 77 1.32 -5.76 1.09
N VAL A 78 0.96 -5.14 -0.02
CA VAL A 78 -0.34 -5.33 -0.67
C VAL A 78 -0.29 -6.56 -1.55
N ALA A 79 -0.98 -7.62 -1.16
CA ALA A 79 -0.98 -8.90 -1.87
C ALA A 79 -1.99 -8.94 -3.03
N HIS A 80 -3.07 -8.17 -2.95
CA HIS A 80 -4.10 -8.14 -3.99
C HIS A 80 -4.69 -6.76 -4.19
N LEU A 81 -4.91 -6.42 -5.46
CA LEU A 81 -5.57 -5.19 -5.91
C LEU A 81 -6.58 -5.52 -7.02
N PRO A 82 -7.72 -4.80 -7.09
CA PRO A 82 -8.65 -4.93 -8.22
C PRO A 82 -8.01 -4.50 -9.55
N GLU A 83 -8.48 -5.06 -10.63
CA GLU A 83 -7.92 -4.81 -11.97
C GLU A 83 -7.87 -3.32 -12.35
N HIS A 84 -8.92 -2.56 -12.02
CA HIS A 84 -8.96 -1.12 -12.36
C HIS A 84 -7.88 -0.32 -11.60
N VAL A 85 -7.54 -0.72 -10.37
CA VAL A 85 -6.44 -0.12 -9.60
C VAL A 85 -5.10 -0.52 -10.20
N GLN A 86 -4.93 -1.80 -10.53
CA GLN A 86 -3.71 -2.29 -11.20
C GLN A 86 -3.43 -1.53 -12.49
N ARG A 87 -4.44 -1.34 -13.33
CA ARG A 87 -4.31 -0.56 -14.58
C ARG A 87 -3.88 0.88 -14.32
N ARG A 88 -4.46 1.51 -13.31
CA ARG A 88 -4.09 2.89 -12.92
C ARG A 88 -2.64 2.98 -12.47
N LEU A 89 -2.20 2.05 -11.63
CA LEU A 89 -0.82 2.01 -11.15
C LEU A 89 0.18 1.75 -12.30
N ASN A 90 -0.16 0.83 -13.19
CA ASN A 90 0.68 0.51 -14.34
C ASN A 90 0.85 1.70 -15.30
N GLN A 91 -0.15 2.56 -15.43
CA GLN A 91 -0.06 3.81 -16.19
C GLN A 91 0.91 4.81 -15.57
N LEU A 92 1.04 4.81 -14.24
CA LEU A 92 1.94 5.68 -13.51
C LEU A 92 3.36 5.11 -13.46
N SER A 93 3.49 3.82 -13.21
CA SER A 93 4.78 3.13 -13.24
C SER A 93 4.61 1.62 -13.46
N PRO A 94 5.14 1.06 -14.54
CA PRO A 94 5.15 -0.39 -14.76
C PRO A 94 6.12 -1.12 -13.81
N LEU A 95 6.92 -0.38 -13.05
CA LEU A 95 7.88 -0.91 -12.08
C LEU A 95 7.28 -1.13 -10.68
N PHE A 96 6.04 -0.71 -10.46
CA PHE A 96 5.25 -1.08 -9.30
C PHE A 96 4.33 -2.24 -9.69
N ARG A 97 4.71 -3.45 -9.30
CA ARG A 97 4.08 -4.70 -9.77
C ARG A 97 4.16 -5.80 -8.74
N LEU A 98 3.27 -6.79 -8.88
CA LEU A 98 3.29 -7.99 -8.05
C LEU A 98 4.61 -8.77 -8.26
N ALA A 99 5.32 -9.04 -7.18
CA ALA A 99 6.58 -9.77 -7.21
C ALA A 99 6.82 -10.51 -5.89
N LEU A 100 7.52 -11.65 -6.00
CA LEU A 100 7.97 -12.40 -4.83
C LEU A 100 9.15 -11.66 -4.19
N SER A 101 9.01 -11.31 -2.92
CA SER A 101 10.09 -10.72 -2.13
C SER A 101 11.01 -11.81 -1.58
N PRO A 102 12.32 -11.76 -1.85
CA PRO A 102 13.28 -12.69 -1.24
C PRO A 102 13.38 -12.54 0.27
N ALA A 103 13.13 -11.34 0.79
CA ALA A 103 13.22 -11.05 2.22
C ALA A 103 12.06 -11.63 3.03
N THR A 104 10.83 -11.53 2.49
CA THR A 104 9.62 -11.97 3.20
C THR A 104 9.12 -13.34 2.73
N LEU A 105 9.57 -13.84 1.58
CA LEU A 105 9.09 -15.03 0.87
C LEU A 105 7.59 -14.97 0.51
N ASN A 106 7.02 -13.76 0.48
CA ASN A 106 5.65 -13.49 0.09
C ASN A 106 5.62 -12.63 -1.18
N SER A 107 4.56 -12.78 -1.96
CA SER A 107 4.30 -11.93 -3.11
C SER A 107 3.45 -10.73 -2.72
N TYR A 108 3.89 -9.55 -3.12
CA TYR A 108 3.15 -8.30 -2.93
C TYR A 108 3.48 -7.29 -4.03
N TRP A 109 2.68 -6.25 -4.14
CA TRP A 109 2.90 -5.15 -5.06
C TRP A 109 4.09 -4.32 -4.58
N ALA A 110 5.22 -4.46 -5.27
CA ALA A 110 6.51 -3.89 -4.87
C ALA A 110 7.07 -2.98 -5.94
N ASN A 111 7.81 -1.98 -5.50
CA ASN A 111 8.60 -1.11 -6.35
C ASN A 111 9.86 -1.82 -6.86
N HIS A 112 10.29 -1.47 -8.07
CA HIS A 112 11.55 -1.92 -8.66
C HIS A 112 12.34 -0.72 -9.16
N CYS A 113 13.64 -0.75 -9.01
CA CYS A 113 14.51 0.33 -9.45
C CYS A 113 14.45 0.53 -10.98
N GLU A 114 14.33 1.77 -11.42
CA GLU A 114 14.35 2.14 -12.84
C GLU A 114 15.64 1.70 -13.56
N HIS A 115 16.75 1.68 -12.83
CA HIS A 115 18.10 1.45 -13.38
C HIS A 115 18.49 -0.03 -13.35
N CYS A 116 18.50 -0.65 -12.18
CA CYS A 116 19.00 -2.02 -12.00
C CYS A 116 17.90 -3.07 -11.86
N LYS A 117 16.64 -2.66 -11.80
CA LYS A 117 15.45 -3.54 -11.66
C LYS A 117 15.38 -4.34 -10.35
N SER A 118 16.25 -4.04 -9.38
CA SER A 118 16.16 -4.65 -8.05
C SER A 118 14.86 -4.27 -7.35
N LEU A 119 14.26 -5.23 -6.64
CA LEU A 119 13.09 -4.99 -5.81
C LEU A 119 13.47 -4.06 -4.64
N LEU A 120 12.65 -3.05 -4.41
CA LEU A 120 12.76 -2.13 -3.28
C LEU A 120 11.72 -2.56 -2.24
N ASP A 121 12.20 -3.02 -1.09
CA ASP A 121 11.33 -3.61 -0.06
C ASP A 121 10.46 -2.56 0.64
N ASP A 122 9.22 -2.91 0.89
CA ASP A 122 8.27 -2.03 1.56
C ASP A 122 8.69 -1.68 3.00
N HIS A 123 9.46 -2.54 3.67
CA HIS A 123 9.98 -2.22 5.00
C HIS A 123 10.87 -0.97 4.96
N GLU A 124 11.79 -0.89 4.02
CA GLU A 124 12.67 0.28 3.86
C GLU A 124 11.90 1.54 3.45
N LEU A 125 10.88 1.39 2.63
CA LEU A 125 10.10 2.52 2.12
C LEU A 125 9.09 3.07 3.14
N HIS A 126 8.48 2.22 3.96
CA HIS A 126 7.34 2.57 4.81
C HIS A 126 7.62 2.48 6.32
N CYS A 127 8.57 1.68 6.75
CA CYS A 127 8.77 1.37 8.17
C CYS A 127 10.07 1.94 8.76
N GLU A 128 11.02 2.32 7.94
CA GLU A 128 12.26 2.94 8.40
C GLU A 128 12.13 4.47 8.47
N PRO A 129 12.54 5.11 9.58
CA PRO A 129 12.58 6.57 9.68
C PRO A 129 13.39 7.19 8.55
N GLY A 130 12.81 8.14 7.82
CA GLY A 130 13.43 8.73 6.63
C GLY A 130 13.24 7.91 5.35
N GLY A 131 12.52 6.78 5.40
CA GLY A 131 12.08 6.03 4.22
C GLY A 131 11.17 6.88 3.33
N ALA A 132 11.02 6.47 2.07
CA ALA A 132 10.31 7.24 1.06
C ALA A 132 8.91 7.71 1.49
N PHE A 133 8.17 6.87 2.24
CA PHE A 133 6.82 7.15 2.74
C PHE A 133 6.75 7.31 4.26
N MET A 134 7.89 7.42 4.91
CA MET A 134 8.02 7.76 6.33
C MET A 134 8.99 8.95 6.50
N PRO A 135 8.60 10.14 5.99
CA PRO A 135 9.46 11.32 6.04
C PRO A 135 9.76 11.71 7.48
N SER A 136 10.96 12.23 7.72
CA SER A 136 11.43 12.67 9.04
C SER A 136 11.28 14.17 9.28
N SER A 137 10.73 14.90 8.30
CA SER A 137 10.52 16.34 8.36
C SER A 137 9.43 16.81 7.40
N GLU A 138 8.91 18.01 7.65
CA GLU A 138 7.97 18.69 6.74
C GLU A 138 8.58 18.88 5.35
N GLY A 139 9.84 19.26 5.28
CA GLY A 139 10.57 19.46 4.02
C GLY A 139 10.70 18.18 3.21
N ALA A 140 10.91 17.04 3.85
CA ALA A 140 10.91 15.73 3.18
C ALA A 140 9.51 15.35 2.69
N ALA A 141 8.48 15.64 3.47
CA ALA A 141 7.08 15.34 3.11
C ALA A 141 6.61 16.11 1.87
N VAL A 142 7.07 17.34 1.66
CA VAL A 142 6.75 18.14 0.46
C VAL A 142 7.20 17.44 -0.84
N GLY A 143 8.20 16.57 -0.77
CA GLY A 143 8.67 15.78 -1.91
C GLY A 143 7.78 14.57 -2.26
N ILE A 144 6.74 14.30 -1.48
CA ILE A 144 5.81 13.18 -1.72
C ILE A 144 4.52 13.72 -2.34
N GLN A 145 4.36 13.52 -3.63
CA GLN A 145 3.15 13.94 -4.35
C GLN A 145 2.03 12.92 -4.17
N LEU A 146 0.87 13.37 -3.70
CA LEU A 146 -0.34 12.53 -3.59
C LEU A 146 -1.26 12.77 -4.78
N VAL A 147 -1.43 11.77 -5.62
CA VAL A 147 -2.39 11.78 -6.72
C VAL A 147 -3.71 11.21 -6.23
N HIS A 148 -4.74 12.06 -6.16
CA HIS A 148 -6.07 11.62 -5.72
C HIS A 148 -6.78 10.87 -6.86
N VAL A 149 -7.20 9.66 -6.60
CA VAL A 149 -7.94 8.83 -7.54
C VAL A 149 -9.38 8.66 -7.05
N GLN A 150 -10.33 9.21 -7.80
CA GLN A 150 -11.76 9.11 -7.51
C GLN A 150 -12.34 7.84 -8.09
N ALA A 151 -11.94 6.71 -7.54
CA ALA A 151 -12.42 5.39 -7.89
C ALA A 151 -12.48 4.49 -6.65
N PRO A 152 -13.40 3.54 -6.59
CA PRO A 152 -13.47 2.59 -5.48
C PRO A 152 -12.15 1.83 -5.33
N PHE A 153 -11.77 1.61 -4.09
CA PHE A 153 -10.56 0.92 -3.72
C PHE A 153 -10.85 -0.21 -2.75
N GLN A 154 -10.22 -1.33 -2.95
CA GLN A 154 -10.10 -2.39 -1.96
C GLN A 154 -8.78 -3.12 -2.15
N ALA A 155 -8.23 -3.67 -1.08
CA ALA A 155 -6.96 -4.37 -1.13
C ALA A 155 -6.85 -5.40 -0.01
N ALA A 156 -5.99 -6.38 -0.23
CA ALA A 156 -5.45 -7.22 0.82
C ALA A 156 -4.07 -6.68 1.18
N ALA A 157 -3.96 -6.01 2.32
CA ALA A 157 -2.73 -5.39 2.79
C ALA A 157 -2.31 -5.99 4.14
N ALA A 158 -1.03 -6.31 4.30
CA ALA A 158 -0.50 -6.79 5.56
C ALA A 158 0.09 -5.68 6.44
N GLY A 159 0.36 -4.51 5.87
CA GLY A 159 0.92 -3.36 6.58
C GLY A 159 0.02 -2.12 6.50
N HIS A 160 -0.09 -1.42 7.62
CA HIS A 160 -0.80 -0.15 7.76
C HIS A 160 0.03 0.83 8.60
N ALA A 161 0.16 2.06 8.14
CA ALA A 161 0.70 3.17 8.90
C ALA A 161 -0.41 4.21 9.07
N PHE A 162 -1.09 4.14 10.22
CA PHE A 162 -2.17 5.05 10.56
C PHE A 162 -1.64 6.41 10.97
N GLU A 163 -2.39 7.47 10.62
CA GLU A 163 -2.07 8.83 11.00
C GLU A 163 -0.62 9.22 10.65
N PRO A 164 -0.21 9.10 9.37
CA PRO A 164 1.17 9.33 8.97
C PRO A 164 1.62 10.74 9.35
N GLU A 165 2.74 10.83 10.03
CA GLU A 165 3.33 12.12 10.39
C GLU A 165 3.63 12.95 9.12
N PHE A 166 3.41 14.24 9.18
CA PHE A 166 3.59 15.17 8.05
C PHE A 166 2.71 14.93 6.81
N PHE A 167 1.68 14.09 6.89
CA PHE A 167 0.80 13.84 5.75
C PHE A 167 0.17 15.12 5.18
N GLY A 168 -0.17 16.06 6.05
CA GLY A 168 -0.75 17.36 5.66
C GLY A 168 0.17 18.23 4.81
N PHE A 169 1.47 17.99 4.81
CA PHE A 169 2.47 18.71 4.01
C PHE A 169 2.72 18.09 2.62
N MET A 170 2.17 16.90 2.37
CA MET A 170 2.28 16.24 1.08
C MET A 170 1.36 16.93 0.07
N PRO A 171 1.89 17.45 -1.07
CA PRO A 171 1.07 18.08 -2.09
C PRO A 171 0.05 17.10 -2.69
N LYS A 172 -1.15 17.59 -2.93
CA LYS A 172 -2.25 16.81 -3.54
C LYS A 172 -2.59 17.35 -4.91
N SER A 173 -2.82 16.45 -5.84
CA SER A 173 -3.30 16.76 -7.19
C SER A 173 -4.49 15.89 -7.59
#